data_0a1bc3c2ca1d0787a64293fabcd64978
#
_entry.id   0a1bc3c2ca1d0787a64293fabcd64978
#
_cell.length_a   1.000
_cell.length_b   1.000
_cell.length_c   1.000
_cell.angle_alpha   90.00
_cell.angle_beta   90.00
_cell.angle_gamma   90.00
#
_symmetry.space_group_name_H-M   'P 1'
#
loop_
_entity.id
_entity.type
_entity.pdbx_description
1 polymer ?
#
loop_
_entity_poly.entity_id
_entity_poly.type
_entity_poly.pdbx_seq_one_letter_code
_entity_poly.pdbx_strand_id
1 'polypeptide(L)'
;HNTAYGVGISGLTNSTGDLISPSLAFKALIEGDYTDAPDVELRAASFDNLFVNLESHDYERENLQAAWEFHTASTESIVGGMLHMRGDALTRLGDDGIGCNVTSSEDNYGNDNTTFRRVRGTITTPQYLLNPDEPPSLMSRDSNGTPLFTGYSEVPFTLIIPQVLADNNISGPLVVFGHGFMGTGEATISGSRGWSQTYGVSLLATDWYGWSQSDYDTVIDMLVQPAYFEHQTDRLQQAMINKITMLRTMKGVCSDIPELYSGETNLVDTDEAYYMGYSLGGIYGGTFMALSPDIDRGVLWVGGSGFASMIERSTNYNQFELIFNSILGYPDRNDRAILISMGQQLWDSTDPDIYLNFVANGYGNVLTPKTILAVYSVNDAQVPMLSSDRACRAADIPVLSTSTRLPYGVNVVEGPIEGSAAVFFDGNFPEVPEGNTGPSPEYHSLAHNLIAGVPEVNAMVFGFMLTGIVENTCGEICTFEAEW
;
A
#
# COMPACT_ATOMS: atom_id res chain seq x y z
N HIS A 1 11.51 -15.19 -7.91
CA HIS A 1 10.19 -15.83 -8.03
C HIS A 1 10.34 -17.26 -8.54
N ASN A 2 9.44 -18.16 -8.10
CA ASN A 2 9.44 -19.60 -8.48
C ASN A 2 10.79 -20.28 -8.13
N THR A 3 11.31 -20.02 -6.96
CA THR A 3 12.61 -20.49 -6.48
C THR A 3 12.43 -21.23 -5.16
N ALA A 4 13.11 -22.38 -5.02
CA ALA A 4 13.17 -23.12 -3.78
C ALA A 4 14.24 -22.51 -2.86
N TYR A 5 13.92 -22.37 -1.57
CA TYR A 5 14.81 -21.91 -0.53
C TYR A 5 14.83 -22.90 0.63
N GLY A 6 16.02 -23.16 1.16
CA GLY A 6 16.20 -23.84 2.44
C GLY A 6 16.67 -22.86 3.50
N VAL A 7 16.09 -22.94 4.69
CA VAL A 7 16.48 -22.14 5.85
C VAL A 7 16.94 -23.06 6.96
N GLY A 8 18.11 -22.77 7.53
CA GLY A 8 18.63 -23.42 8.73
C GLY A 8 18.93 -22.39 9.82
N ILE A 9 18.54 -22.69 11.05
CA ILE A 9 18.82 -21.86 12.22
C ILE A 9 19.66 -22.66 13.20
N SER A 10 20.78 -22.07 13.62
CA SER A 10 21.68 -22.59 14.64
C SER A 10 22.18 -21.49 15.56
N GLY A 11 22.65 -21.82 16.73
CA GLY A 11 23.27 -20.89 17.67
C GLY A 11 22.28 -19.96 18.41
N LEU A 12 20.98 -20.26 18.40
CA LEU A 12 20.00 -19.51 19.21
C LEU A 12 20.21 -19.80 20.70
N THR A 13 20.29 -18.74 21.48
CA THR A 13 20.43 -18.81 22.94
C THR A 13 19.25 -18.13 23.64
N ASN A 14 18.96 -18.56 24.86
CA ASN A 14 18.04 -17.90 25.76
C ASN A 14 18.68 -16.65 26.42
N SER A 15 17.95 -15.95 27.28
CA SER A 15 18.44 -14.74 27.98
C SER A 15 19.60 -15.01 28.95
N THR A 16 19.89 -16.27 29.29
CA THR A 16 21.02 -16.68 30.11
C THR A 16 22.24 -17.14 29.31
N GLY A 17 22.12 -17.17 27.97
CA GLY A 17 23.18 -17.58 27.06
C GLY A 17 23.22 -19.08 26.77
N ASP A 18 22.26 -19.87 27.28
CA ASP A 18 22.17 -21.30 27.01
C ASP A 18 21.54 -21.57 25.66
N LEU A 19 22.03 -22.55 24.90
CA LEU A 19 21.44 -22.96 23.63
C LEU A 19 19.99 -23.43 23.81
N ILE A 20 19.10 -22.93 22.96
CA ILE A 20 17.71 -23.39 22.90
C ILE A 20 17.68 -24.76 22.24
N SER A 21 17.06 -25.73 22.90
CA SER A 21 16.89 -27.07 22.34
C SER A 21 15.92 -27.05 21.15
N PRO A 22 16.16 -27.85 20.12
CA PRO A 22 15.17 -28.05 19.04
C PRO A 22 13.87 -28.62 19.61
N SER A 23 12.75 -28.39 18.92
CA SER A 23 11.49 -29.03 19.25
C SER A 23 11.59 -30.56 19.14
N LEU A 24 10.75 -31.30 19.86
CA LEU A 24 10.74 -32.77 19.79
C LEU A 24 10.57 -33.28 18.36
N ALA A 25 9.68 -32.65 17.58
CA ALA A 25 9.45 -32.97 16.19
C ALA A 25 10.71 -32.74 15.33
N PHE A 26 11.40 -31.62 15.52
CA PHE A 26 12.60 -31.31 14.74
C PHE A 26 13.78 -32.17 15.17
N LYS A 27 13.88 -32.49 16.46
CA LYS A 27 14.88 -33.44 16.98
C LYS A 27 14.72 -34.82 16.38
N ALA A 28 13.46 -35.31 16.24
CA ALA A 28 13.17 -36.59 15.58
C ALA A 28 13.65 -36.61 14.12
N LEU A 29 13.52 -35.49 13.38
CA LEU A 29 14.05 -35.35 12.02
C LEU A 29 15.59 -35.34 11.98
N ILE A 30 16.23 -34.68 12.94
CA ILE A 30 17.70 -34.67 13.06
C ILE A 30 18.23 -36.09 13.34
N GLU A 31 17.66 -36.79 14.33
CA GLU A 31 18.16 -38.07 14.85
C GLU A 31 17.67 -39.28 14.02
N GLY A 32 16.59 -39.13 13.26
CA GLY A 32 15.94 -40.22 12.55
C GLY A 32 15.19 -41.20 13.48
N ASP A 33 14.87 -40.74 14.71
CA ASP A 33 14.09 -41.50 15.69
C ASP A 33 12.71 -40.83 15.88
N TYR A 34 11.68 -41.50 15.39
CA TYR A 34 10.31 -40.96 15.36
C TYR A 34 9.44 -41.52 16.50
N THR A 35 10.02 -42.19 17.49
CA THR A 35 9.27 -42.83 18.60
C THR A 35 8.36 -41.84 19.30
N ASP A 36 8.86 -40.66 19.61
CA ASP A 36 8.12 -39.60 20.33
C ASP A 36 7.37 -38.62 19.40
N ALA A 37 7.54 -38.75 18.09
CA ALA A 37 6.93 -37.86 17.07
C ALA A 37 6.63 -38.62 15.76
N PRO A 38 5.75 -39.64 15.79
CA PRO A 38 5.54 -40.53 14.64
C PRO A 38 5.00 -39.82 13.39
N ASP A 39 4.22 -38.76 13.56
CA ASP A 39 3.65 -37.99 12.43
C ASP A 39 4.72 -37.26 11.59
N VAL A 40 5.92 -37.07 12.15
CA VAL A 40 7.02 -36.36 11.49
C VAL A 40 7.76 -37.28 10.50
N GLU A 41 7.68 -38.60 10.64
CA GLU A 41 8.33 -39.57 9.77
C GLU A 41 7.95 -39.39 8.28
N LEU A 42 6.71 -38.94 8.00
CA LEU A 42 6.24 -38.64 6.67
C LEU A 42 7.02 -37.51 5.97
N ARG A 43 7.71 -36.68 6.73
CA ARG A 43 8.53 -35.55 6.24
C ARG A 43 10.01 -35.91 6.11
N ALA A 44 10.44 -37.06 6.58
CA ALA A 44 11.86 -37.45 6.65
C ALA A 44 12.59 -37.27 5.31
N ALA A 45 12.01 -37.74 4.23
CA ALA A 45 12.63 -37.68 2.91
C ALA A 45 12.85 -36.24 2.39
N SER A 46 11.93 -35.31 2.64
CA SER A 46 12.13 -33.91 2.26
C SER A 46 13.20 -33.23 3.13
N PHE A 47 13.20 -33.54 4.43
CA PHE A 47 14.19 -33.00 5.34
C PHE A 47 15.60 -33.57 5.10
N ASP A 48 15.75 -34.82 4.70
CA ASP A 48 17.06 -35.36 4.32
C ASP A 48 17.67 -34.59 3.14
N ASN A 49 16.88 -34.22 2.14
CA ASN A 49 17.34 -33.37 1.05
C ASN A 49 17.71 -31.95 1.54
N LEU A 50 16.91 -31.38 2.42
CA LEU A 50 17.19 -30.07 3.03
C LEU A 50 18.49 -30.10 3.83
N PHE A 51 18.70 -31.14 4.66
CA PHE A 51 19.91 -31.28 5.45
C PHE A 51 21.16 -31.42 4.57
N VAL A 52 21.12 -32.23 3.52
CA VAL A 52 22.21 -32.34 2.55
C VAL A 52 22.56 -30.98 1.94
N ASN A 53 21.54 -30.18 1.58
CA ASN A 53 21.77 -28.84 1.05
C ASN A 53 22.39 -27.89 2.09
N LEU A 54 21.90 -27.90 3.33
CA LEU A 54 22.41 -27.07 4.41
C LEU A 54 23.85 -27.44 4.80
N GLU A 55 24.16 -28.76 4.89
CA GLU A 55 25.51 -29.25 5.16
C GLU A 55 26.50 -28.84 4.07
N SER A 56 26.09 -28.75 2.82
CA SER A 56 26.91 -28.25 1.72
C SER A 56 27.29 -26.77 1.84
N HIS A 57 26.66 -26.05 2.78
CA HIS A 57 26.89 -24.65 3.10
C HIS A 57 27.37 -24.43 4.54
N ASP A 58 28.03 -25.43 5.13
CA ASP A 58 28.62 -25.41 6.46
C ASP A 58 27.59 -25.33 7.63
N TYR A 59 26.33 -25.76 7.40
CA TYR A 59 25.32 -25.90 8.45
C TYR A 59 25.17 -27.38 8.82
N GLU A 60 25.94 -27.83 9.81
CA GLU A 60 25.91 -29.21 10.29
C GLU A 60 24.51 -29.55 10.86
N ARG A 61 23.93 -30.69 10.42
CA ARG A 61 22.58 -31.17 10.80
C ARG A 61 22.40 -31.21 12.33
N GLU A 62 23.41 -31.69 13.05
CA GLU A 62 23.37 -31.86 14.50
C GLU A 62 23.34 -30.53 15.28
N ASN A 63 23.79 -29.42 14.65
CA ASN A 63 23.84 -28.10 15.24
C ASN A 63 22.57 -27.26 14.95
N LEU A 64 21.66 -27.76 14.10
CA LEU A 64 20.43 -27.05 13.75
C LEU A 64 19.43 -27.10 14.89
N GLN A 65 18.78 -25.97 15.14
CA GLN A 65 17.69 -25.81 16.11
C GLN A 65 16.31 -25.74 15.43
N ALA A 66 16.29 -25.30 14.16
CA ALA A 66 15.14 -25.37 13.28
C ALA A 66 15.61 -25.34 11.82
N ALA A 67 14.86 -25.97 10.93
CA ALA A 67 15.02 -25.82 9.48
C ALA A 67 13.69 -26.02 8.78
N TRP A 68 13.56 -25.43 7.59
CA TRP A 68 12.41 -25.63 6.70
C TRP A 68 12.78 -25.27 5.26
N GLU A 69 11.97 -25.72 4.32
CA GLU A 69 12.03 -25.29 2.92
C GLU A 69 10.73 -24.62 2.51
N PHE A 70 10.83 -23.72 1.53
CA PHE A 70 9.70 -23.11 0.89
C PHE A 70 10.00 -22.74 -0.56
N HIS A 71 8.95 -22.59 -1.35
CA HIS A 71 9.02 -22.08 -2.72
C HIS A 71 8.37 -20.71 -2.77
N THR A 72 9.05 -19.74 -3.41
CA THR A 72 8.42 -18.49 -3.74
C THR A 72 7.44 -18.66 -4.90
N ALA A 73 6.32 -17.97 -4.86
CA ALA A 73 5.36 -17.95 -5.95
C ALA A 73 5.95 -17.36 -7.24
N SER A 74 5.42 -17.71 -8.39
CA SER A 74 5.79 -17.04 -9.64
C SER A 74 5.18 -15.66 -9.72
N THR A 75 5.83 -14.73 -10.45
CA THR A 75 5.26 -13.41 -10.71
C THR A 75 3.87 -13.53 -11.34
N GLU A 76 3.72 -14.42 -12.31
CA GLU A 76 2.45 -14.66 -12.99
C GLU A 76 1.34 -15.11 -12.02
N SER A 77 1.64 -15.99 -11.07
CA SER A 77 0.63 -16.46 -10.11
C SER A 77 0.18 -15.38 -9.12
N ILE A 78 1.02 -14.36 -8.86
CA ILE A 78 0.70 -13.26 -7.95
C ILE A 78 -0.04 -12.14 -8.68
N VAL A 79 0.54 -11.63 -9.78
CA VAL A 79 0.05 -10.41 -10.44
C VAL A 79 -0.63 -10.64 -11.79
N GLY A 80 -0.61 -11.87 -12.32
CA GLY A 80 -1.13 -12.17 -13.65
C GLY A 80 -2.59 -11.79 -13.82
N GLY A 81 -3.44 -12.08 -12.83
CA GLY A 81 -4.84 -11.66 -12.82
C GLY A 81 -5.02 -10.14 -12.89
N MET A 82 -4.24 -9.40 -12.10
CA MET A 82 -4.30 -7.93 -12.07
C MET A 82 -3.78 -7.32 -13.39
N LEU A 83 -2.69 -7.86 -13.95
CA LEU A 83 -2.17 -7.42 -15.25
C LEU A 83 -3.13 -7.73 -16.39
N HIS A 84 -3.84 -8.86 -16.33
CA HIS A 84 -4.90 -9.21 -17.28
C HIS A 84 -6.04 -8.19 -17.22
N MET A 85 -6.58 -7.92 -16.02
CA MET A 85 -7.64 -6.92 -15.83
C MET A 85 -7.22 -5.54 -16.35
N ARG A 86 -5.99 -5.11 -16.01
CA ARG A 86 -5.44 -3.84 -16.49
C ARG A 86 -5.38 -3.79 -18.02
N GLY A 87 -4.85 -4.81 -18.67
CA GLY A 87 -4.73 -4.87 -20.13
C GLY A 87 -6.09 -4.84 -20.84
N ASP A 88 -7.05 -5.63 -20.35
CA ASP A 88 -8.42 -5.66 -20.87
C ASP A 88 -9.14 -4.32 -20.62
N ALA A 89 -9.03 -3.76 -19.41
CA ALA A 89 -9.63 -2.46 -19.08
C ALA A 89 -9.08 -1.33 -19.95
N LEU A 90 -7.76 -1.23 -20.12
CA LEU A 90 -7.15 -0.21 -20.97
C LEU A 90 -7.57 -0.36 -22.44
N THR A 91 -7.71 -1.58 -22.93
CA THR A 91 -8.22 -1.84 -24.29
C THR A 91 -9.65 -1.34 -24.47
N ARG A 92 -10.50 -1.53 -23.45
CA ARG A 92 -11.91 -1.09 -23.48
C ARG A 92 -12.06 0.42 -23.33
N LEU A 93 -11.19 1.05 -22.55
CA LEU A 93 -11.19 2.49 -22.30
C LEU A 93 -10.67 3.30 -23.49
N GLY A 94 -9.80 2.71 -24.30
CA GLY A 94 -9.03 3.48 -25.29
C GLY A 94 -8.10 4.49 -24.64
N ASP A 95 -7.76 5.55 -25.36
CA ASP A 95 -6.83 6.58 -24.89
C ASP A 95 -7.52 7.62 -23.98
N ASP A 96 -8.82 7.86 -24.18
CA ASP A 96 -9.55 8.98 -23.58
C ASP A 96 -10.55 8.58 -22.48
N GLY A 97 -10.70 7.27 -22.20
CA GLY A 97 -11.80 6.77 -21.36
C GLY A 97 -13.13 6.76 -22.14
N ILE A 98 -14.25 6.38 -21.46
CA ILE A 98 -15.51 6.11 -22.18
C ILE A 98 -16.74 6.85 -21.63
N GLY A 99 -16.68 7.49 -20.48
CA GLY A 99 -17.81 8.18 -19.91
C GLY A 99 -17.45 9.07 -18.74
N CYS A 100 -17.97 10.27 -18.76
CA CYS A 100 -17.82 11.30 -17.73
C CYS A 100 -19.17 11.97 -17.52
N ASN A 101 -19.72 11.87 -16.31
CA ASN A 101 -21.00 12.46 -15.98
C ASN A 101 -20.88 13.28 -14.69
N VAL A 102 -21.03 14.60 -14.79
CA VAL A 102 -21.06 15.49 -13.63
C VAL A 102 -22.44 15.43 -12.99
N THR A 103 -22.48 15.07 -11.71
CA THR A 103 -23.73 14.96 -10.94
C THR A 103 -24.00 16.22 -10.11
N SER A 104 -22.97 16.92 -9.67
CA SER A 104 -23.09 18.21 -8.98
C SER A 104 -21.79 19.03 -9.08
N SER A 105 -21.96 20.35 -9.06
CA SER A 105 -20.89 21.34 -8.99
C SER A 105 -21.24 22.39 -7.95
N GLU A 106 -20.30 22.72 -7.06
CA GLU A 106 -20.51 23.65 -5.96
C GLU A 106 -19.36 24.66 -5.92
N ASP A 107 -19.66 25.91 -6.23
CA ASP A 107 -18.68 27.01 -6.16
C ASP A 107 -18.46 27.46 -4.70
N ASN A 108 -17.26 27.92 -4.40
CA ASN A 108 -16.86 28.36 -3.06
C ASN A 108 -17.16 27.34 -1.96
N TYR A 109 -16.86 26.07 -2.25
CA TYR A 109 -17.07 24.97 -1.30
C TYR A 109 -16.33 25.19 0.00
N GLY A 110 -17.03 25.06 1.13
CA GLY A 110 -16.52 25.31 2.47
C GLY A 110 -16.66 26.75 2.94
N ASN A 111 -16.98 27.70 2.06
CA ASN A 111 -17.17 29.12 2.36
C ASN A 111 -15.99 29.81 3.07
N ASP A 112 -14.77 29.38 2.78
CA ASP A 112 -13.52 29.82 3.42
C ASP A 112 -12.48 30.34 2.41
N ASN A 113 -12.88 30.52 1.15
CA ASN A 113 -12.03 30.99 0.04
C ASN A 113 -10.80 30.08 -0.26
N THR A 114 -10.83 28.83 0.16
CA THR A 114 -9.79 27.85 -0.20
C THR A 114 -10.11 27.05 -1.44
N THR A 115 -11.40 26.94 -1.78
CA THR A 115 -11.88 26.12 -2.90
C THR A 115 -12.71 26.95 -3.85
N PHE A 116 -12.27 27.06 -5.10
CA PHE A 116 -13.06 27.65 -6.19
C PHE A 116 -14.27 26.79 -6.46
N ARG A 117 -14.05 25.49 -6.69
CA ARG A 117 -15.15 24.58 -7.05
C ARG A 117 -14.91 23.16 -6.56
N ARG A 118 -15.96 22.53 -6.04
CA ARG A 118 -16.05 21.07 -5.85
C ARG A 118 -16.94 20.49 -6.93
N VAL A 119 -16.41 19.52 -7.69
CA VAL A 119 -17.16 18.77 -8.71
C VAL A 119 -17.31 17.34 -8.24
N ARG A 120 -18.52 16.81 -8.30
CA ARG A 120 -18.83 15.40 -8.13
C ARG A 120 -19.37 14.84 -9.42
N GLY A 121 -19.00 13.61 -9.71
CA GLY A 121 -19.46 12.93 -10.90
C GLY A 121 -19.29 11.44 -10.82
N THR A 122 -19.57 10.77 -11.92
CA THR A 122 -19.28 9.37 -12.14
C THR A 122 -18.49 9.18 -13.42
N ILE A 123 -17.69 8.13 -13.44
CA ILE A 123 -16.96 7.64 -14.61
C ILE A 123 -17.42 6.24 -14.96
N THR A 124 -17.58 5.97 -16.24
CA THR A 124 -17.93 4.64 -16.73
C THR A 124 -16.71 3.74 -16.68
N THR A 125 -16.73 2.72 -15.82
CA THR A 125 -15.57 1.85 -15.51
C THR A 125 -15.83 0.40 -15.89
N PRO A 126 -14.86 -0.27 -16.57
CA PRO A 126 -14.92 -1.71 -16.80
C PRO A 126 -14.95 -2.48 -15.48
N GLN A 127 -15.85 -3.45 -15.36
CA GLN A 127 -16.08 -4.25 -14.16
C GLN A 127 -15.72 -5.70 -14.35
N TYR A 128 -15.22 -6.27 -13.26
CA TYR A 128 -14.86 -7.70 -13.14
C TYR A 128 -15.54 -8.34 -11.93
N LEU A 129 -16.20 -7.53 -11.08
CA LEU A 129 -17.03 -7.99 -9.97
C LEU A 129 -18.40 -8.48 -10.47
N LEU A 130 -18.96 -9.47 -9.79
CA LEU A 130 -20.31 -9.99 -10.08
C LEU A 130 -21.41 -8.96 -9.73
N ASN A 131 -21.20 -8.23 -8.62
CA ASN A 131 -22.09 -7.14 -8.16
C ASN A 131 -21.25 -5.90 -7.85
N PRO A 132 -20.92 -5.07 -8.85
CA PRO A 132 -19.97 -3.95 -8.65
C PRO A 132 -20.47 -2.89 -7.70
N ASP A 133 -21.79 -2.64 -7.65
CA ASP A 133 -22.40 -1.53 -6.93
C ASP A 133 -22.70 -1.86 -5.45
N GLU A 134 -22.68 -3.13 -5.07
CA GLU A 134 -23.07 -3.57 -3.72
C GLU A 134 -22.03 -4.53 -3.14
N PRO A 135 -21.33 -4.17 -2.03
CA PRO A 135 -20.56 -5.13 -1.26
C PRO A 135 -21.48 -6.06 -0.44
N PRO A 136 -21.07 -7.32 -0.17
CA PRO A 136 -19.86 -7.96 -0.67
C PRO A 136 -19.99 -8.42 -2.12
N SER A 137 -18.86 -8.49 -2.85
CA SER A 137 -18.87 -8.98 -4.22
C SER A 137 -17.59 -9.72 -4.56
N LEU A 138 -17.74 -10.86 -5.22
CA LEU A 138 -16.63 -11.66 -5.76
C LEU A 138 -16.34 -11.25 -7.20
N MET A 139 -15.11 -11.48 -7.61
CA MET A 139 -14.69 -11.34 -9.00
C MET A 139 -15.20 -12.51 -9.85
N SER A 140 -15.67 -12.20 -11.04
CA SER A 140 -15.97 -13.21 -12.05
C SER A 140 -14.66 -13.79 -12.59
N ARG A 141 -14.53 -15.12 -12.62
CA ARG A 141 -13.33 -15.81 -13.11
C ARG A 141 -13.70 -16.99 -14.03
N ASP A 142 -12.81 -17.28 -14.98
CA ASP A 142 -12.89 -18.50 -15.76
C ASP A 142 -12.42 -19.73 -14.96
N SER A 143 -12.43 -20.90 -15.61
CA SER A 143 -11.97 -22.16 -15.00
C SER A 143 -10.48 -22.19 -14.62
N ASN A 144 -9.69 -21.25 -15.10
CA ASN A 144 -8.26 -21.12 -14.79
C ASN A 144 -8.01 -20.05 -13.72
N GLY A 145 -9.06 -19.39 -13.21
CA GLY A 145 -8.98 -18.31 -12.24
C GLY A 145 -8.72 -16.93 -12.85
N THR A 146 -8.73 -16.79 -14.18
CA THR A 146 -8.52 -15.51 -14.86
C THR A 146 -9.75 -14.62 -14.69
N PRO A 147 -9.60 -13.35 -14.26
CA PRO A 147 -10.71 -12.40 -14.16
C PRO A 147 -11.44 -12.19 -15.48
N LEU A 148 -12.77 -12.17 -15.44
CA LEU A 148 -13.63 -11.97 -16.58
C LEU A 148 -14.38 -10.64 -16.49
N PHE A 149 -14.42 -9.93 -17.60
CA PHE A 149 -15.23 -8.72 -17.74
C PHE A 149 -16.72 -9.02 -17.58
N THR A 150 -17.41 -8.29 -16.70
CA THR A 150 -18.84 -8.46 -16.39
C THR A 150 -19.72 -7.35 -16.95
N GLY A 151 -19.16 -6.22 -17.37
CA GLY A 151 -19.90 -5.07 -17.86
C GLY A 151 -19.24 -3.76 -17.44
N TYR A 152 -20.03 -2.72 -17.38
CA TYR A 152 -19.60 -1.40 -16.92
C TYR A 152 -20.44 -0.96 -15.73
N SER A 153 -19.87 -0.16 -14.85
CA SER A 153 -20.61 0.58 -13.81
C SER A 153 -20.13 2.01 -13.70
N GLU A 154 -20.95 2.83 -13.05
CA GLU A 154 -20.66 4.23 -12.80
C GLU A 154 -19.95 4.37 -11.45
N VAL A 155 -18.66 4.67 -11.47
CA VAL A 155 -17.84 4.82 -10.26
C VAL A 155 -17.75 6.30 -9.88
N PRO A 156 -18.12 6.66 -8.63
CA PRO A 156 -18.07 8.04 -8.16
C PRO A 156 -16.65 8.61 -8.11
N PHE A 157 -16.52 9.89 -8.47
CA PHE A 157 -15.33 10.69 -8.21
C PHE A 157 -15.69 12.03 -7.59
N THR A 158 -14.73 12.64 -6.93
CA THR A 158 -14.77 14.03 -6.48
C THR A 158 -13.51 14.75 -6.92
N LEU A 159 -13.66 15.99 -7.41
CA LEU A 159 -12.59 16.90 -7.78
C LEU A 159 -12.72 18.18 -6.96
N ILE A 160 -11.61 18.65 -6.40
CA ILE A 160 -11.46 19.95 -5.73
C ILE A 160 -10.53 20.83 -6.57
N ILE A 161 -11.00 22.00 -6.97
CA ILE A 161 -10.23 23.03 -7.67
C ILE A 161 -9.97 24.17 -6.70
N PRO A 162 -8.71 24.55 -6.40
CA PRO A 162 -8.43 25.58 -5.42
C PRO A 162 -8.72 26.99 -5.95
N GLN A 163 -9.02 27.90 -5.01
CA GLN A 163 -9.35 29.29 -5.33
C GLN A 163 -8.16 30.04 -5.95
N VAL A 164 -6.93 29.72 -5.53
CA VAL A 164 -5.71 30.38 -6.03
C VAL A 164 -5.54 30.29 -7.54
N LEU A 165 -5.99 29.21 -8.17
CA LEU A 165 -5.93 29.05 -9.64
C LEU A 165 -6.90 29.99 -10.32
N ALA A 166 -8.12 30.13 -9.80
CA ALA A 166 -9.11 31.05 -10.34
C ALA A 166 -8.74 32.51 -10.12
N ASP A 167 -8.21 32.88 -8.94
CA ASP A 167 -7.79 34.23 -8.61
C ASP A 167 -6.65 34.74 -9.52
N ASN A 168 -5.74 33.84 -9.90
CA ASN A 168 -4.61 34.14 -10.77
C ASN A 168 -4.88 33.86 -12.25
N ASN A 169 -6.04 33.28 -12.56
CA ASN A 169 -6.43 32.89 -13.92
C ASN A 169 -5.36 32.00 -14.59
N ILE A 170 -4.90 30.98 -13.88
CA ILE A 170 -3.88 30.01 -14.32
C ILE A 170 -4.38 28.57 -14.19
N SER A 171 -3.82 27.69 -15.01
CA SER A 171 -3.96 26.25 -14.89
C SER A 171 -2.98 25.71 -13.86
N GLY A 172 -3.37 24.67 -13.12
CA GLY A 172 -2.51 23.98 -12.17
C GLY A 172 -2.62 22.45 -12.27
N PRO A 173 -1.61 21.71 -11.82
CA PRO A 173 -1.54 20.26 -11.99
C PRO A 173 -2.65 19.51 -11.24
N LEU A 174 -2.95 18.32 -11.74
CA LEU A 174 -3.90 17.39 -11.18
C LEU A 174 -3.21 16.40 -10.23
N VAL A 175 -3.71 16.24 -9.01
CA VAL A 175 -3.21 15.28 -8.05
C VAL A 175 -4.29 14.21 -7.78
N VAL A 176 -4.02 12.97 -8.19
CA VAL A 176 -4.83 11.81 -7.80
C VAL A 176 -4.52 11.47 -6.35
N PHE A 177 -5.53 11.55 -5.48
CA PHE A 177 -5.35 11.35 -4.04
C PHE A 177 -5.85 9.98 -3.58
N GLY A 178 -5.04 9.27 -2.77
CA GLY A 178 -5.39 8.03 -2.10
C GLY A 178 -5.77 8.26 -0.64
N HIS A 179 -7.01 7.90 -0.25
CA HIS A 179 -7.49 8.06 1.11
C HIS A 179 -6.93 7.03 2.11
N GLY A 180 -7.06 7.33 3.40
CA GLY A 180 -6.67 6.46 4.50
C GLY A 180 -7.65 5.31 4.77
N PHE A 181 -7.29 4.45 5.74
CA PHE A 181 -8.04 3.26 6.13
C PHE A 181 -9.49 3.57 6.51
N MET A 182 -10.45 2.84 5.93
CA MET A 182 -11.89 3.01 6.10
C MET A 182 -12.41 4.45 5.87
N GLY A 183 -11.65 5.25 5.10
CA GLY A 183 -12.06 6.59 4.69
C GLY A 183 -12.85 6.60 3.39
N THR A 184 -13.05 7.81 2.87
CA THR A 184 -13.55 8.04 1.52
C THR A 184 -12.66 9.03 0.77
N GLY A 185 -12.60 8.91 -0.55
CA GLY A 185 -11.85 9.84 -1.38
C GLY A 185 -12.34 11.27 -1.19
N GLU A 186 -13.65 11.50 -1.20
CA GLU A 186 -14.25 12.82 -1.02
C GLU A 186 -13.89 13.46 0.33
N ALA A 187 -14.04 12.72 1.44
CA ALA A 187 -13.76 13.27 2.77
C ALA A 187 -12.28 13.67 2.89
N THR A 188 -11.37 12.83 2.35
CA THR A 188 -9.94 13.08 2.41
C THR A 188 -9.53 14.33 1.64
N ILE A 189 -9.94 14.48 0.37
CA ILE A 189 -9.58 15.67 -0.41
C ILE A 189 -10.28 16.93 0.11
N SER A 190 -11.49 16.79 0.65
CA SER A 190 -12.18 17.90 1.32
C SER A 190 -11.43 18.39 2.57
N GLY A 191 -10.80 17.48 3.33
CA GLY A 191 -9.91 17.83 4.43
C GLY A 191 -8.56 18.40 3.99
N SER A 192 -8.13 18.12 2.76
CA SER A 192 -6.83 18.54 2.20
C SER A 192 -6.88 19.83 1.39
N ARG A 193 -7.99 20.58 1.42
CA ARG A 193 -8.19 21.82 0.66
C ARG A 193 -7.14 22.89 0.94
N GLY A 194 -6.63 22.94 2.17
CA GLY A 194 -5.54 23.85 2.54
C GLY A 194 -4.27 23.61 1.74
N TRP A 195 -3.87 22.37 1.53
CA TRP A 195 -2.73 22.03 0.67
C TRP A 195 -3.01 22.41 -0.79
N SER A 196 -4.19 22.03 -1.30
CA SER A 196 -4.63 22.39 -2.65
C SER A 196 -4.49 23.90 -2.89
N GLN A 197 -5.00 24.74 -1.97
CA GLN A 197 -4.91 26.18 -2.03
C GLN A 197 -3.48 26.70 -1.95
N THR A 198 -2.66 26.14 -1.04
CA THR A 198 -1.28 26.62 -0.81
C THR A 198 -0.37 26.33 -1.99
N TYR A 199 -0.52 25.14 -2.59
CA TYR A 199 0.38 24.67 -3.63
C TYR A 199 -0.20 24.77 -5.05
N GLY A 200 -1.42 25.26 -5.21
CA GLY A 200 -2.06 25.48 -6.50
C GLY A 200 -2.29 24.17 -7.28
N VAL A 201 -2.69 23.11 -6.60
CA VAL A 201 -2.94 21.80 -7.20
C VAL A 201 -4.41 21.40 -7.07
N SER A 202 -5.00 20.85 -8.12
CA SER A 202 -6.34 20.28 -8.08
C SER A 202 -6.31 18.85 -7.55
N LEU A 203 -7.24 18.47 -6.64
CA LEU A 203 -7.29 17.15 -6.02
C LEU A 203 -8.41 16.30 -6.59
N LEU A 204 -8.11 15.11 -7.09
CA LEU A 204 -9.05 14.15 -7.65
C LEU A 204 -9.02 12.84 -6.86
N ALA A 205 -10.19 12.33 -6.46
CA ALA A 205 -10.26 11.10 -5.70
C ALA A 205 -11.48 10.24 -6.05
N THR A 206 -11.28 8.92 -5.89
CA THR A 206 -12.32 7.89 -5.79
C THR A 206 -11.94 6.94 -4.66
N ASP A 207 -12.90 6.15 -4.17
CA ASP A 207 -12.70 5.26 -3.03
C ASP A 207 -11.81 4.06 -3.37
N TRP A 208 -11.04 3.59 -2.37
CA TRP A 208 -10.40 2.29 -2.37
C TRP A 208 -11.43 1.22 -2.00
N TYR A 209 -12.13 0.65 -2.99
CA TYR A 209 -13.02 -0.50 -2.76
C TYR A 209 -12.27 -1.63 -2.05
N GLY A 210 -12.89 -2.24 -1.06
CA GLY A 210 -12.29 -3.20 -0.16
C GLY A 210 -11.74 -2.62 1.15
N TRP A 211 -11.41 -1.31 1.19
CA TRP A 211 -10.97 -0.58 2.37
C TRP A 211 -11.59 0.82 2.49
N SER A 212 -12.72 1.05 1.85
CA SER A 212 -13.48 2.29 2.00
C SER A 212 -14.53 2.17 3.11
N GLN A 213 -15.13 3.28 3.48
CA GLN A 213 -16.21 3.30 4.46
C GLN A 213 -17.37 2.36 4.08
N SER A 214 -17.66 2.22 2.79
CA SER A 214 -18.72 1.32 2.30
C SER A 214 -18.37 -0.18 2.46
N ASP A 215 -17.12 -0.52 2.70
CA ASP A 215 -16.65 -1.90 2.85
C ASP A 215 -16.59 -2.37 4.31
N TYR A 216 -17.01 -1.53 5.27
CA TYR A 216 -16.87 -1.84 6.69
C TYR A 216 -17.51 -3.18 7.08
N ASP A 217 -18.75 -3.41 6.64
CA ASP A 217 -19.46 -4.66 6.94
C ASP A 217 -18.77 -5.86 6.25
N THR A 218 -18.28 -5.69 5.02
CA THR A 218 -17.50 -6.74 4.31
C THR A 218 -16.24 -7.13 5.08
N VAL A 219 -15.54 -6.16 5.67
CA VAL A 219 -14.33 -6.42 6.48
C VAL A 219 -14.69 -7.12 7.79
N ILE A 220 -15.79 -6.73 8.44
CA ILE A 220 -16.27 -7.44 9.64
C ILE A 220 -16.64 -8.89 9.30
N ASP A 221 -17.38 -9.11 8.21
CA ASP A 221 -17.77 -10.45 7.78
C ASP A 221 -16.55 -11.33 7.45
N MET A 222 -15.54 -10.78 6.78
CA MET A 222 -14.26 -11.45 6.50
C MET A 222 -13.55 -11.86 7.81
N LEU A 223 -13.56 -10.99 8.81
CA LEU A 223 -12.92 -11.26 10.10
C LEU A 223 -13.69 -12.31 10.91
N VAL A 224 -15.02 -12.35 10.82
CA VAL A 224 -15.86 -13.34 11.50
C VAL A 224 -15.81 -14.69 10.77
N GLN A 225 -15.71 -14.68 9.45
CA GLN A 225 -15.67 -15.89 8.63
C GLN A 225 -14.57 -15.77 7.55
N PRO A 226 -13.36 -16.30 7.80
CA PRO A 226 -12.22 -16.20 6.88
C PRO A 226 -12.48 -16.69 5.45
N ALA A 227 -13.50 -17.53 5.22
CA ALA A 227 -13.92 -17.93 3.88
C ALA A 227 -14.42 -16.75 3.01
N TYR A 228 -14.75 -15.61 3.63
CA TYR A 228 -15.17 -14.39 2.91
C TYR A 228 -14.02 -13.43 2.60
N PHE A 229 -12.78 -13.84 2.84
CA PHE A 229 -11.60 -13.00 2.62
C PHE A 229 -11.50 -12.51 1.18
N GLU A 230 -11.84 -13.34 0.20
CA GLU A 230 -11.83 -12.98 -1.22
C GLU A 230 -12.78 -11.82 -1.55
N HIS A 231 -13.86 -11.61 -0.81
CA HIS A 231 -14.77 -10.48 -1.02
C HIS A 231 -14.06 -9.12 -0.89
N GLN A 232 -13.13 -9.03 0.05
CA GLN A 232 -12.35 -7.83 0.27
C GLN A 232 -11.23 -7.69 -0.78
N THR A 233 -10.46 -8.74 -1.04
CA THR A 233 -9.31 -8.68 -1.94
C THR A 233 -9.71 -8.54 -3.41
N ASP A 234 -10.84 -9.10 -3.82
CA ASP A 234 -11.39 -8.93 -5.16
C ASP A 234 -11.83 -7.48 -5.40
N ARG A 235 -12.45 -6.85 -4.39
CA ARG A 235 -12.81 -5.43 -4.45
C ARG A 235 -11.59 -4.53 -4.52
N LEU A 236 -10.47 -4.89 -3.87
CA LEU A 236 -9.21 -4.16 -3.98
C LEU A 236 -8.63 -4.20 -5.40
N GLN A 237 -8.71 -5.34 -6.07
CA GLN A 237 -8.27 -5.46 -7.46
C GLN A 237 -9.13 -4.55 -8.36
N GLN A 238 -10.45 -4.54 -8.15
CA GLN A 238 -11.34 -3.63 -8.86
C GLN A 238 -11.04 -2.16 -8.56
N ALA A 239 -10.67 -1.81 -7.32
CA ALA A 239 -10.31 -0.44 -6.95
C ALA A 239 -9.12 0.10 -7.77
N MET A 240 -8.14 -0.76 -8.10
CA MET A 240 -7.03 -0.37 -8.98
C MET A 240 -7.54 0.01 -10.37
N ILE A 241 -8.45 -0.78 -10.94
CA ILE A 241 -9.07 -0.49 -12.25
C ILE A 241 -9.89 0.80 -12.19
N ASN A 242 -10.68 0.99 -11.13
CA ASN A 242 -11.48 2.20 -10.94
C ASN A 242 -10.61 3.45 -10.95
N LYS A 243 -9.48 3.43 -10.23
CA LYS A 243 -8.57 4.57 -10.12
C LYS A 243 -7.79 4.82 -11.42
N ILE A 244 -7.35 3.77 -12.13
CA ILE A 244 -6.75 3.89 -13.47
C ILE A 244 -7.77 4.51 -14.43
N THR A 245 -9.02 4.01 -14.44
CA THR A 245 -10.09 4.55 -15.29
C THR A 245 -10.36 6.01 -14.98
N MET A 246 -10.45 6.37 -13.69
CA MET A 246 -10.69 7.76 -13.28
C MET A 246 -9.65 8.70 -13.84
N LEU A 247 -8.36 8.40 -13.69
CA LEU A 247 -7.31 9.26 -14.20
C LEU A 247 -7.34 9.34 -15.72
N ARG A 248 -7.45 8.21 -16.42
CA ARG A 248 -7.52 8.19 -17.90
C ARG A 248 -8.71 8.99 -18.42
N THR A 249 -9.89 8.82 -17.83
CA THR A 249 -11.10 9.55 -18.22
C THR A 249 -10.95 11.05 -17.94
N MET A 250 -10.31 11.43 -16.83
CA MET A 250 -10.05 12.84 -16.50
C MET A 250 -9.07 13.48 -17.47
N LYS A 251 -8.05 12.75 -17.96
CA LYS A 251 -7.12 13.21 -19.00
C LYS A 251 -7.73 13.22 -20.40
N GLY A 252 -8.78 12.44 -20.63
CA GLY A 252 -9.48 12.32 -21.91
C GLY A 252 -10.83 13.04 -21.93
N VAL A 253 -11.93 12.27 -21.94
CA VAL A 253 -13.28 12.84 -22.16
C VAL A 253 -13.76 13.82 -21.08
N CYS A 254 -13.14 13.82 -19.88
CA CYS A 254 -13.41 14.80 -18.82
C CYS A 254 -12.49 16.03 -18.86
N SER A 255 -11.46 16.08 -19.69
CA SER A 255 -10.43 17.13 -19.64
C SER A 255 -10.92 18.52 -20.04
N ASP A 256 -12.08 18.61 -20.69
CA ASP A 256 -12.64 19.86 -21.24
C ASP A 256 -14.10 20.12 -20.80
N ILE A 257 -14.51 19.55 -19.66
CA ILE A 257 -15.86 19.81 -19.13
C ILE A 257 -15.97 21.23 -18.56
N PRO A 258 -17.15 21.90 -18.68
CA PRO A 258 -17.33 23.29 -18.25
C PRO A 258 -16.97 23.57 -16.79
N GLU A 259 -17.09 22.58 -15.94
CA GLU A 259 -16.82 22.68 -14.50
C GLU A 259 -15.34 22.93 -14.20
N LEU A 260 -14.41 22.66 -15.13
CA LEU A 260 -12.99 22.93 -14.95
C LEU A 260 -12.63 24.39 -15.20
N TYR A 261 -13.54 25.18 -15.72
CA TYR A 261 -13.25 26.53 -16.19
C TYR A 261 -13.62 27.65 -15.21
N SER A 262 -12.78 28.71 -15.21
CA SER A 262 -13.12 30.05 -14.74
C SER A 262 -13.01 31.01 -15.93
N GLY A 263 -14.16 31.51 -16.40
CA GLY A 263 -14.20 32.25 -17.67
C GLY A 263 -13.74 31.39 -18.85
N GLU A 264 -12.67 31.77 -19.53
CA GLU A 264 -12.09 31.04 -20.67
C GLU A 264 -10.89 30.13 -20.26
N THR A 265 -10.47 30.19 -19.00
CA THR A 265 -9.29 29.45 -18.52
C THR A 265 -9.68 28.11 -17.94
N ASN A 266 -9.18 27.01 -18.48
CA ASN A 266 -9.21 25.71 -17.83
C ASN A 266 -8.23 25.73 -16.64
N LEU A 267 -8.74 25.56 -15.43
CA LEU A 267 -7.94 25.65 -14.20
C LEU A 267 -7.19 24.35 -13.88
N VAL A 268 -7.51 23.24 -14.57
CA VAL A 268 -6.95 21.92 -14.28
C VAL A 268 -6.09 21.47 -15.45
N ASP A 269 -4.78 21.42 -15.22
CA ASP A 269 -3.86 20.81 -16.18
C ASP A 269 -3.85 19.29 -15.97
N THR A 270 -4.57 18.59 -16.84
CA THR A 270 -4.65 17.13 -16.79
C THR A 270 -3.44 16.43 -17.41
N ASP A 271 -2.60 17.13 -18.17
CA ASP A 271 -1.34 16.60 -18.72
C ASP A 271 -0.29 16.50 -17.61
N GLU A 272 -0.29 17.45 -16.66
CA GLU A 272 0.52 17.40 -15.44
C GLU A 272 -0.23 16.67 -14.31
N ALA A 273 -0.21 15.34 -14.32
CA ALA A 273 -0.88 14.53 -13.32
C ALA A 273 0.11 13.83 -12.40
N TYR A 274 -0.14 13.92 -11.08
CA TYR A 274 0.68 13.32 -10.03
C TYR A 274 -0.17 12.48 -9.09
N TYR A 275 0.48 11.58 -8.34
CA TYR A 275 -0.17 10.81 -7.27
C TYR A 275 0.29 11.31 -5.90
N MET A 276 -0.62 11.37 -4.96
CA MET A 276 -0.33 11.51 -3.54
C MET A 276 -1.26 10.60 -2.74
N GLY A 277 -0.70 9.75 -1.90
CA GLY A 277 -1.49 8.90 -1.02
C GLY A 277 -0.99 8.96 0.41
N TYR A 278 -1.92 9.06 1.36
CA TYR A 278 -1.64 9.13 2.78
C TYR A 278 -2.11 7.85 3.48
N SER A 279 -1.29 7.28 4.40
CA SER A 279 -1.69 6.08 5.14
C SER A 279 -1.96 4.90 4.20
N LEU A 280 -3.17 4.34 4.21
CA LEU A 280 -3.60 3.32 3.25
C LEU A 280 -3.37 3.75 1.79
N GLY A 281 -3.60 5.04 1.48
CA GLY A 281 -3.28 5.60 0.18
C GLY A 281 -1.79 5.57 -0.13
N GLY A 282 -0.93 5.73 0.87
CA GLY A 282 0.52 5.54 0.76
C GLY A 282 0.92 4.08 0.52
N ILE A 283 0.14 3.13 1.05
CA ILE A 283 0.33 1.69 0.82
C ILE A 283 -0.10 1.33 -0.62
N TYR A 284 -1.38 1.45 -0.94
CA TYR A 284 -1.90 1.05 -2.26
C TYR A 284 -1.46 1.97 -3.40
N GLY A 285 -0.95 3.16 -3.05
CA GLY A 285 -0.29 4.04 -4.01
C GLY A 285 0.86 3.39 -4.76
N GLY A 286 1.64 2.54 -4.10
CA GLY A 286 2.71 1.76 -4.74
C GLY A 286 2.19 0.86 -5.86
N THR A 287 1.11 0.16 -5.60
CA THR A 287 0.44 -0.69 -6.59
C THR A 287 -0.18 0.13 -7.72
N PHE A 288 -0.91 1.21 -7.37
CA PHE A 288 -1.51 2.10 -8.38
C PHE A 288 -0.45 2.74 -9.28
N MET A 289 0.65 3.25 -8.71
CA MET A 289 1.75 3.84 -9.47
C MET A 289 2.37 2.84 -10.46
N ALA A 290 2.56 1.58 -10.05
CA ALA A 290 3.07 0.55 -10.96
C ALA A 290 2.10 0.26 -12.11
N LEU A 291 0.80 0.17 -11.82
CA LEU A 291 -0.22 -0.26 -12.77
C LEU A 291 -0.70 0.86 -13.70
N SER A 292 -0.71 2.12 -13.28
CA SER A 292 -1.23 3.23 -14.09
C SER A 292 -0.26 3.64 -15.18
N PRO A 293 -0.69 3.68 -16.47
CA PRO A 293 0.17 4.17 -17.55
C PRO A 293 0.16 5.70 -17.66
N ASP A 294 -0.78 6.37 -16.99
CA ASP A 294 -1.10 7.79 -17.18
C ASP A 294 -0.46 8.71 -16.13
N ILE A 295 0.46 8.15 -15.31
CA ILE A 295 1.13 8.86 -14.23
C ILE A 295 2.58 8.37 -14.10
N ASP A 296 3.52 9.28 -13.88
CA ASP A 296 4.94 8.95 -13.80
C ASP A 296 5.60 9.32 -12.47
N ARG A 297 4.95 10.15 -11.67
CA ARG A 297 5.49 10.63 -10.40
C ARG A 297 4.45 10.63 -9.29
N GLY A 298 4.87 10.25 -8.08
CA GLY A 298 3.95 10.25 -6.93
C GLY A 298 4.65 10.24 -5.58
N VAL A 299 3.86 10.55 -4.55
CA VAL A 299 4.27 10.56 -3.14
C VAL A 299 3.51 9.48 -2.39
N LEU A 300 4.26 8.61 -1.72
CA LEU A 300 3.75 7.58 -0.81
C LEU A 300 4.01 8.03 0.63
N TRP A 301 3.01 8.59 1.29
CA TRP A 301 3.18 9.22 2.57
C TRP A 301 2.65 8.33 3.69
N VAL A 302 3.50 8.07 4.71
CA VAL A 302 3.27 7.15 5.84
C VAL A 302 2.66 5.82 5.40
N GLY A 303 3.18 5.29 4.30
CA GLY A 303 2.78 4.02 3.72
C GLY A 303 3.68 2.87 4.16
N GLY A 304 3.55 1.74 3.50
CA GLY A 304 4.32 0.53 3.79
C GLY A 304 3.96 -0.60 2.85
N SER A 305 4.40 -1.83 3.15
CA SER A 305 4.06 -3.04 2.43
C SER A 305 3.97 -4.27 3.33
N GLY A 306 3.33 -5.34 2.86
CA GLY A 306 3.24 -6.61 3.56
C GLY A 306 2.21 -6.62 4.68
N PHE A 307 0.91 -6.64 4.31
CA PHE A 307 -0.23 -6.55 5.23
C PHE A 307 -0.16 -7.54 6.40
N ALA A 308 0.16 -8.81 6.15
CA ALA A 308 0.23 -9.83 7.19
C ALA A 308 1.26 -9.52 8.28
N SER A 309 2.38 -8.88 7.91
CA SER A 309 3.41 -8.49 8.89
C SER A 309 3.11 -7.17 9.59
N MET A 310 2.21 -6.36 9.02
CA MET A 310 1.83 -5.05 9.50
C MET A 310 0.68 -5.10 10.51
N ILE A 311 -0.34 -5.91 10.24
CA ILE A 311 -1.64 -5.85 10.90
C ILE A 311 -1.52 -5.95 12.43
N GLU A 312 -0.87 -6.98 12.98
CA GLU A 312 -0.77 -7.18 14.43
C GLU A 312 0.10 -6.13 15.15
N ARG A 313 0.85 -5.32 14.39
CA ARG A 313 1.65 -4.21 14.91
C ARG A 313 0.98 -2.85 14.77
N SER A 314 -0.21 -2.81 14.17
CA SER A 314 -0.94 -1.57 13.90
C SER A 314 -1.97 -1.26 14.99
N THR A 315 -2.06 0.01 15.39
CA THR A 315 -3.16 0.48 16.25
C THR A 315 -4.53 0.27 15.63
N ASN A 316 -4.61 0.22 14.31
CA ASN A 316 -5.86 -0.05 13.59
C ASN A 316 -6.36 -1.49 13.79
N TYR A 317 -5.48 -2.43 14.14
CA TYR A 317 -5.85 -3.81 14.42
C TYR A 317 -6.58 -3.97 15.77
N ASN A 318 -6.31 -3.12 16.73
CA ASN A 318 -6.84 -3.27 18.10
C ASN A 318 -8.36 -3.38 18.14
N GLN A 319 -9.07 -2.70 17.27
CA GLN A 319 -10.53 -2.82 17.18
C GLN A 319 -11.02 -4.20 16.68
N PHE A 320 -10.17 -4.93 15.96
CA PHE A 320 -10.48 -6.24 15.39
C PHE A 320 -9.91 -7.39 16.23
N GLU A 321 -8.98 -7.13 17.13
CA GLU A 321 -8.33 -8.16 17.95
C GLU A 321 -9.35 -8.98 18.76
N LEU A 322 -10.41 -8.35 19.26
CA LEU A 322 -11.48 -9.03 19.99
C LEU A 322 -12.19 -10.08 19.13
N ILE A 323 -12.34 -9.83 17.84
CA ILE A 323 -12.97 -10.75 16.89
C ILE A 323 -12.11 -12.02 16.76
N PHE A 324 -10.81 -11.85 16.54
CA PHE A 324 -9.89 -12.98 16.44
C PHE A 324 -9.83 -13.80 17.71
N ASN A 325 -9.73 -13.14 18.87
CA ASN A 325 -9.55 -13.81 20.15
C ASN A 325 -10.81 -14.51 20.65
N SER A 326 -11.97 -13.85 20.51
CA SER A 326 -13.19 -14.29 21.19
C SER A 326 -14.22 -14.93 20.25
N ILE A 327 -14.32 -14.47 19.01
CA ILE A 327 -15.31 -14.97 18.05
C ILE A 327 -14.74 -16.12 17.23
N LEU A 328 -13.55 -15.96 16.68
CA LEU A 328 -12.90 -17.02 15.89
C LEU A 328 -12.22 -18.09 16.76
N GLY A 329 -11.96 -17.81 18.02
CA GLY A 329 -11.36 -18.76 18.92
C GLY A 329 -9.86 -19.01 18.68
N TYR A 330 -9.13 -17.99 18.16
CA TYR A 330 -7.68 -18.01 18.00
C TYR A 330 -6.98 -17.14 19.07
N PRO A 331 -7.00 -17.55 20.36
CA PRO A 331 -6.32 -16.82 21.43
C PRO A 331 -4.79 -16.94 21.37
N ASP A 332 -4.27 -18.01 20.74
CA ASP A 332 -2.83 -18.21 20.56
C ASP A 332 -2.28 -17.32 19.45
N ARG A 333 -1.18 -16.62 19.74
CA ARG A 333 -0.55 -15.70 18.80
C ARG A 333 0.05 -16.39 17.58
N ASN A 334 0.56 -17.60 17.73
CA ASN A 334 1.16 -18.34 16.63
C ASN A 334 0.06 -18.78 15.63
N ASP A 335 -1.09 -19.23 16.15
CA ASP A 335 -2.23 -19.61 15.32
C ASP A 335 -2.75 -18.41 14.52
N ARG A 336 -2.85 -17.22 15.16
CA ARG A 336 -3.21 -15.97 14.48
C ARG A 336 -2.20 -15.57 13.41
N ALA A 337 -0.92 -15.62 13.74
CA ALA A 337 0.14 -15.27 12.78
C ALA A 337 0.12 -16.19 11.55
N ILE A 338 -0.16 -17.49 11.73
CA ILE A 338 -0.33 -18.44 10.63
C ILE A 338 -1.56 -18.06 9.78
N LEU A 339 -2.71 -17.83 10.41
CA LEU A 339 -3.96 -17.47 9.71
C LEU A 339 -3.79 -16.17 8.90
N ILE A 340 -3.23 -15.14 9.51
CA ILE A 340 -2.98 -13.85 8.85
C ILE A 340 -1.97 -14.01 7.71
N SER A 341 -0.92 -14.83 7.90
CA SER A 341 0.06 -15.12 6.84
C SER A 341 -0.55 -15.89 5.67
N MET A 342 -1.52 -16.77 5.92
CA MET A 342 -2.29 -17.40 4.84
C MET A 342 -3.13 -16.39 4.07
N GLY A 343 -3.72 -15.41 4.76
CA GLY A 343 -4.45 -14.29 4.14
C GLY A 343 -3.57 -13.42 3.22
N GLN A 344 -2.26 -13.32 3.50
CA GLN A 344 -1.33 -12.57 2.64
C GLN A 344 -1.36 -13.06 1.19
N GLN A 345 -1.52 -14.34 0.95
CA GLN A 345 -1.58 -14.89 -0.42
C GLN A 345 -2.72 -14.29 -1.25
N LEU A 346 -3.82 -13.89 -0.62
CA LEU A 346 -4.93 -13.21 -1.29
C LEU A 346 -4.66 -11.70 -1.43
N TRP A 347 -4.03 -11.07 -0.43
CA TRP A 347 -3.60 -9.67 -0.53
C TRP A 347 -2.49 -9.46 -1.55
N ASP A 348 -1.60 -10.43 -1.79
CA ASP A 348 -0.45 -10.31 -2.70
C ASP A 348 -0.83 -9.80 -4.09
N SER A 349 -2.07 -10.07 -4.55
CA SER A 349 -2.58 -9.54 -5.82
C SER A 349 -2.60 -8.01 -5.90
N THR A 350 -2.61 -7.33 -4.76
CA THR A 350 -2.65 -5.85 -4.65
C THR A 350 -1.70 -5.28 -3.59
N ASP A 351 -1.04 -6.12 -2.78
CA ASP A 351 -0.03 -5.65 -1.82
C ASP A 351 1.14 -5.00 -2.57
N PRO A 352 1.60 -3.80 -2.17
CA PRO A 352 2.65 -3.10 -2.89
C PRO A 352 4.02 -3.78 -2.89
N ASP A 353 4.23 -4.81 -2.10
CA ASP A 353 5.54 -5.47 -1.96
C ASP A 353 6.17 -5.88 -3.30
N ILE A 354 5.38 -6.49 -4.20
CA ILE A 354 5.86 -6.85 -5.54
C ILE A 354 5.81 -5.65 -6.50
N TYR A 355 4.79 -4.79 -6.36
CA TYR A 355 4.57 -3.68 -7.27
C TYR A 355 5.59 -2.55 -7.09
N LEU A 356 6.12 -2.34 -5.89
CA LEU A 356 7.17 -1.35 -5.63
C LEU A 356 8.45 -1.66 -6.43
N ASN A 357 8.79 -2.93 -6.62
CA ASN A 357 9.87 -3.30 -7.53
C ASN A 357 9.55 -2.92 -8.98
N PHE A 358 8.28 -3.05 -9.41
CA PHE A 358 7.86 -2.62 -10.74
C PHE A 358 7.81 -1.09 -10.88
N VAL A 359 7.54 -0.36 -9.79
CA VAL A 359 7.68 1.11 -9.79
C VAL A 359 9.11 1.51 -10.13
N ALA A 360 10.10 0.87 -9.51
CA ALA A 360 11.51 1.18 -9.76
C ALA A 360 12.01 0.71 -11.12
N ASN A 361 11.65 -0.52 -11.53
CA ASN A 361 12.30 -1.22 -12.64
C ASN A 361 11.39 -1.49 -13.85
N GLY A 362 10.08 -1.26 -13.71
CA GLY A 362 9.10 -1.71 -14.69
C GLY A 362 8.90 -3.24 -14.69
N TYR A 363 8.11 -3.73 -15.62
CA TYR A 363 7.91 -5.16 -15.84
C TYR A 363 7.70 -5.47 -17.31
N GLY A 364 8.69 -6.05 -17.95
CA GLY A 364 8.68 -6.34 -19.39
C GLY A 364 8.35 -5.11 -20.23
N ASN A 365 7.45 -5.26 -21.21
CA ASN A 365 6.90 -4.16 -22.01
C ASN A 365 5.52 -3.68 -21.50
N VAL A 366 5.10 -4.13 -20.30
CA VAL A 366 3.74 -3.93 -19.77
C VAL A 366 3.70 -2.77 -18.78
N LEU A 367 4.70 -2.68 -17.90
CA LEU A 367 4.79 -1.63 -16.88
C LEU A 367 6.10 -0.85 -17.07
N THR A 368 5.99 0.48 -17.09
CA THR A 368 7.14 1.39 -17.18
C THR A 368 7.60 1.82 -15.80
N PRO A 369 8.91 2.04 -15.60
CA PRO A 369 9.41 2.61 -14.35
C PRO A 369 8.76 3.96 -14.02
N LYS A 370 8.61 4.26 -12.74
CA LYS A 370 8.02 5.48 -12.19
C LYS A 370 8.92 6.08 -11.13
N THR A 371 8.67 7.33 -10.78
CA THR A 371 9.43 8.05 -9.76
C THR A 371 8.57 8.28 -8.53
N ILE A 372 9.06 7.88 -7.36
CA ILE A 372 8.33 8.04 -6.10
C ILE A 372 9.17 8.69 -5.00
N LEU A 373 8.54 9.54 -4.20
CA LEU A 373 9.03 9.93 -2.89
C LEU A 373 8.23 9.18 -1.82
N ALA A 374 8.90 8.41 -0.98
CA ALA A 374 8.29 7.77 0.18
C ALA A 374 8.67 8.54 1.45
N VAL A 375 7.67 9.05 2.19
CA VAL A 375 7.87 9.82 3.41
C VAL A 375 7.30 9.07 4.59
N TYR A 376 8.09 8.88 5.63
CA TYR A 376 7.74 8.10 6.81
C TYR A 376 7.95 8.90 8.10
N SER A 377 7.16 8.56 9.13
CA SER A 377 7.32 9.09 10.49
C SER A 377 7.87 7.99 11.40
N VAL A 378 8.98 8.24 12.07
CA VAL A 378 9.56 7.29 13.04
C VAL A 378 8.58 7.08 14.20
N ASN A 379 8.50 5.84 14.68
CA ASN A 379 7.54 5.39 15.68
C ASN A 379 6.06 5.49 15.25
N ASP A 380 5.80 5.52 13.93
CA ASP A 380 4.44 5.33 13.41
C ASP A 380 3.90 3.98 13.86
N ALA A 381 2.73 4.00 14.49
CA ALA A 381 2.06 2.83 15.01
C ALA A 381 0.77 2.47 14.26
N GLN A 382 0.35 3.29 13.29
CA GLN A 382 -0.72 2.90 12.37
C GLN A 382 -0.17 2.10 11.18
N VAL A 383 0.97 2.57 10.59
CA VAL A 383 1.75 1.83 9.61
C VAL A 383 3.15 1.61 10.19
N PRO A 384 3.41 0.46 10.83
CA PRO A 384 4.62 0.24 11.63
C PRO A 384 5.90 0.26 10.78
N MET A 385 7.00 0.69 11.39
CA MET A 385 8.31 0.86 10.75
C MET A 385 8.81 -0.38 9.99
N LEU A 386 8.45 -1.59 10.46
CA LEU A 386 8.78 -2.82 9.72
C LEU A 386 8.23 -2.79 8.29
N SER A 387 7.00 -2.29 8.14
CA SER A 387 6.30 -2.19 6.86
C SER A 387 6.93 -1.12 5.96
N SER A 388 7.33 0.01 6.53
CA SER A 388 8.04 1.09 5.84
C SER A 388 9.44 0.69 5.39
N ASP A 389 10.21 0.04 6.28
CA ASP A 389 11.54 -0.52 5.95
C ASP A 389 11.44 -1.56 4.82
N ARG A 390 10.39 -2.40 4.85
CA ARG A 390 10.11 -3.41 3.83
C ARG A 390 9.81 -2.75 2.49
N ALA A 391 8.97 -1.72 2.48
CA ALA A 391 8.63 -0.95 1.28
C ALA A 391 9.87 -0.31 0.64
N CYS A 392 10.79 0.28 1.44
CA CYS A 392 12.04 0.83 0.92
C CYS A 392 12.88 -0.24 0.21
N ARG A 393 13.01 -1.42 0.82
CA ARG A 393 13.76 -2.54 0.21
C ARG A 393 13.09 -3.08 -1.05
N ALA A 394 11.76 -3.21 -1.03
CA ALA A 394 10.98 -3.69 -2.18
C ALA A 394 11.08 -2.73 -3.37
N ALA A 395 11.08 -1.43 -3.09
CA ALA A 395 11.21 -0.38 -4.11
C ALA A 395 12.67 -0.20 -4.59
N ASP A 396 13.66 -0.73 -3.88
CA ASP A 396 15.10 -0.52 -4.15
C ASP A 396 15.48 0.97 -4.30
N ILE A 397 14.86 1.83 -3.50
CA ILE A 397 15.08 3.28 -3.52
C ILE A 397 16.02 3.72 -2.41
N PRO A 398 16.91 4.71 -2.65
CA PRO A 398 17.81 5.21 -1.62
C PRO A 398 17.05 5.98 -0.53
N VAL A 399 17.67 6.02 0.65
CA VAL A 399 17.23 6.87 1.76
C VAL A 399 18.08 8.13 1.80
N LEU A 400 17.44 9.29 1.95
CA LEU A 400 18.13 10.57 2.14
C LEU A 400 18.96 10.53 3.43
N SER A 401 20.23 10.92 3.34
CA SER A 401 21.23 10.78 4.43
C SER A 401 20.87 11.53 5.72
N THR A 402 20.02 12.55 5.63
CA THR A 402 19.52 13.30 6.78
C THR A 402 18.33 12.62 7.48
N SER A 403 17.88 11.47 6.99
CA SER A 403 16.83 10.68 7.65
C SER A 403 17.27 10.20 9.03
N THR A 404 16.34 10.22 9.99
CA THR A 404 16.57 9.75 11.36
C THR A 404 16.59 8.23 11.50
N ARG A 405 16.07 7.51 10.48
CA ARG A 405 16.11 6.04 10.39
C ARG A 405 16.70 5.61 9.06
N LEU A 406 17.64 4.67 9.13
CA LEU A 406 18.31 4.08 7.98
C LEU A 406 17.99 2.57 7.93
N PRO A 407 17.02 2.11 7.11
CA PRO A 407 16.68 0.70 7.02
C PRO A 407 17.86 -0.16 6.58
N TYR A 408 17.99 -1.34 7.19
CA TYR A 408 19.03 -2.29 6.82
C TYR A 408 18.92 -2.71 5.35
N GLY A 409 20.06 -2.71 4.64
CA GLY A 409 20.14 -3.15 3.24
C GLY A 409 19.65 -2.13 2.22
N VAL A 410 19.43 -0.88 2.62
CA VAL A 410 19.05 0.23 1.73
C VAL A 410 20.23 1.20 1.57
N ASN A 411 20.43 1.70 0.36
CA ASN A 411 21.48 2.70 0.08
C ASN A 411 21.12 4.04 0.72
N VAL A 412 22.14 4.72 1.26
CA VAL A 412 22.02 6.07 1.84
C VAL A 412 22.72 7.05 0.93
N VAL A 413 22.04 8.15 0.55
CA VAL A 413 22.53 9.12 -0.44
C VAL A 413 22.33 10.54 0.09
N GLU A 414 23.31 11.41 -0.14
CA GLU A 414 23.20 12.84 0.12
C GLU A 414 22.27 13.51 -0.94
N GLY A 415 21.45 14.45 -0.47
CA GLY A 415 20.61 15.24 -1.38
C GLY A 415 21.37 16.40 -2.06
N PRO A 416 20.77 17.06 -3.07
CA PRO A 416 19.47 16.73 -3.65
C PRO A 416 19.51 15.43 -4.47
N ILE A 417 18.38 14.67 -4.50
CA ILE A 417 18.27 13.41 -5.23
C ILE A 417 17.30 13.61 -6.41
N GLU A 418 17.78 13.47 -7.62
CA GLU A 418 16.93 13.38 -8.80
C GLU A 418 16.38 11.97 -8.93
N GLY A 419 15.04 11.82 -8.91
CA GLY A 419 14.37 10.53 -8.97
C GLY A 419 13.80 10.07 -7.64
N SER A 420 13.69 8.74 -7.47
CA SER A 420 13.03 8.15 -6.30
C SER A 420 13.91 8.18 -5.05
N ALA A 421 13.30 8.45 -3.90
CA ALA A 421 13.95 8.33 -2.60
C ALA A 421 12.94 8.07 -1.47
N ALA A 422 13.46 7.64 -0.32
CA ALA A 422 12.72 7.59 0.94
C ALA A 422 13.31 8.54 1.97
N VAL A 423 12.48 9.08 2.85
CA VAL A 423 12.89 9.98 3.95
C VAL A 423 12.14 9.62 5.22
N PHE A 424 12.86 9.54 6.34
CA PHE A 424 12.29 9.27 7.65
C PHE A 424 12.45 10.50 8.56
N PHE A 425 11.31 10.99 9.04
CA PHE A 425 11.23 12.12 9.98
C PHE A 425 10.92 11.63 11.39
N ASP A 426 11.55 12.22 12.39
CA ASP A 426 11.33 11.91 13.81
C ASP A 426 10.76 13.11 14.54
N GLY A 427 9.56 12.95 15.09
CA GLY A 427 8.89 13.91 15.97
C GLY A 427 9.12 13.63 17.46
N ASN A 428 10.09 12.78 17.79
CA ASN A 428 10.43 12.34 19.15
C ASN A 428 9.25 11.68 19.89
N PHE A 429 8.45 10.90 19.16
CA PHE A 429 7.34 10.15 19.73
C PHE A 429 7.81 8.94 20.55
N PRO A 430 6.97 8.45 21.49
CA PRO A 430 7.27 7.23 22.25
C PRO A 430 7.57 6.04 21.35
N GLU A 431 8.56 5.22 21.75
CA GLU A 431 8.90 4.00 21.04
C GLU A 431 7.73 3.01 21.00
N VAL A 432 7.50 2.42 19.84
CA VAL A 432 6.49 1.36 19.68
C VAL A 432 7.00 0.04 20.25
N PRO A 433 6.12 -0.86 20.73
CA PRO A 433 6.52 -2.17 21.22
C PRO A 433 7.27 -2.98 20.17
N GLU A 434 8.27 -3.75 20.60
CA GLU A 434 8.94 -4.72 19.74
C GLU A 434 8.05 -5.94 19.46
N GLY A 435 8.27 -6.59 18.33
CA GLY A 435 7.61 -7.82 17.90
C GLY A 435 6.16 -7.62 17.41
N ASN A 436 5.42 -8.72 17.31
CA ASN A 436 4.01 -8.73 16.91
C ASN A 436 3.11 -8.33 18.09
N THR A 437 3.17 -7.08 18.48
CA THR A 437 2.40 -6.56 19.61
C THR A 437 1.74 -5.27 19.16
N GLY A 438 0.40 -5.21 19.29
CA GLY A 438 -0.37 -4.01 19.01
C GLY A 438 0.04 -2.86 19.95
N PRO A 439 0.41 -1.70 19.42
CA PRO A 439 0.73 -0.54 20.24
C PRO A 439 -0.55 0.05 20.88
N SER A 440 -0.38 0.82 21.96
CA SER A 440 -1.50 1.54 22.55
C SER A 440 -1.97 2.67 21.63
N PRO A 441 -3.26 2.75 21.26
CA PRO A 441 -3.77 3.83 20.42
C PRO A 441 -3.61 5.21 21.04
N GLU A 442 -3.59 5.29 22.36
CA GLU A 442 -3.53 6.54 23.11
C GLU A 442 -2.24 7.33 22.87
N TYR A 443 -1.12 6.62 22.69
CA TYR A 443 0.19 7.25 22.59
C TYR A 443 0.82 7.17 21.20
N HIS A 444 0.39 6.25 20.36
CA HIS A 444 1.17 5.86 19.18
C HIS A 444 0.56 6.27 17.82
N SER A 445 -0.64 6.86 17.81
CA SER A 445 -1.23 7.35 16.55
C SER A 445 -0.73 8.74 16.14
N LEU A 446 -0.03 9.46 17.03
CA LEU A 446 0.39 10.86 16.83
C LEU A 446 1.47 10.97 15.75
N ALA A 447 2.46 10.07 15.75
CA ALA A 447 3.51 10.05 14.74
C ALA A 447 2.94 9.97 13.31
N HIS A 448 1.92 9.14 13.12
CA HIS A 448 1.21 9.00 11.86
C HIS A 448 0.49 10.29 11.43
N ASN A 449 -0.21 10.94 12.36
CA ASN A 449 -1.12 12.03 12.03
C ASN A 449 -0.43 13.40 11.94
N LEU A 450 0.54 13.66 12.81
CA LEU A 450 1.12 15.01 12.95
C LEU A 450 2.13 15.36 11.87
N ILE A 451 2.79 14.39 11.26
CA ILE A 451 3.76 14.63 10.18
C ILE A 451 3.16 15.42 9.01
N ALA A 452 1.87 15.26 8.76
CA ALA A 452 1.16 15.98 7.70
C ALA A 452 1.08 17.50 7.92
N GLY A 453 1.21 17.95 9.16
CA GLY A 453 1.23 19.37 9.52
C GLY A 453 2.61 20.02 9.49
N VAL A 454 3.68 19.26 9.23
CA VAL A 454 5.07 19.74 9.30
C VAL A 454 5.45 20.51 8.04
N PRO A 455 5.82 21.81 8.14
CA PRO A 455 6.13 22.63 6.96
C PRO A 455 7.28 22.08 6.10
N GLU A 456 8.34 21.58 6.71
CA GLU A 456 9.52 21.03 6.06
C GLU A 456 9.16 19.77 5.25
N VAL A 457 8.28 18.92 5.80
CA VAL A 457 7.76 17.74 5.11
C VAL A 457 6.89 18.14 3.92
N ASN A 458 5.98 19.10 4.12
CA ASN A 458 5.14 19.62 3.04
C ASN A 458 5.98 20.24 1.92
N ALA A 459 7.01 21.03 2.25
CA ALA A 459 7.92 21.62 1.28
C ALA A 459 8.64 20.55 0.46
N MET A 460 9.11 19.46 1.08
CA MET A 460 9.74 18.32 0.39
C MET A 460 8.75 17.62 -0.52
N VAL A 461 7.56 17.26 -0.01
CA VAL A 461 6.52 16.51 -0.72
C VAL A 461 6.07 17.26 -1.98
N PHE A 462 5.66 18.51 -1.84
CA PHE A 462 5.16 19.30 -2.97
C PHE A 462 6.29 19.75 -3.89
N GLY A 463 7.48 20.05 -3.34
CA GLY A 463 8.68 20.30 -4.12
C GLY A 463 9.03 19.14 -5.04
N PHE A 464 9.13 17.93 -4.48
CA PHE A 464 9.37 16.72 -5.28
C PHE A 464 8.28 16.48 -6.31
N MET A 465 7.01 16.60 -5.91
CA MET A 465 5.88 16.36 -6.81
C MET A 465 5.95 17.24 -8.06
N LEU A 466 6.34 18.51 -7.90
CA LEU A 466 6.43 19.46 -9.01
C LEU A 466 7.73 19.35 -9.80
N THR A 467 8.87 19.06 -9.15
CA THR A 467 10.19 19.09 -9.79
C THR A 467 10.79 17.72 -10.11
N GLY A 468 10.42 16.68 -9.38
CA GLY A 468 11.05 15.35 -9.43
C GLY A 468 12.36 15.26 -8.65
N ILE A 469 12.68 16.28 -7.87
CA ILE A 469 13.91 16.36 -7.07
C ILE A 469 13.56 16.31 -5.58
N VAL A 470 14.19 15.41 -4.86
CA VAL A 470 14.10 15.34 -3.39
C VAL A 470 15.14 16.27 -2.81
N GLU A 471 14.69 17.46 -2.43
CA GLU A 471 15.53 18.44 -1.73
C GLU A 471 15.59 18.12 -0.23
N ASN A 472 16.76 18.39 0.38
CA ASN A 472 16.86 18.31 1.83
C ASN A 472 16.23 19.56 2.47
N THR A 473 15.00 19.44 2.95
CA THR A 473 14.29 20.52 3.64
C THR A 473 14.48 20.47 5.17
N CYS A 474 15.13 19.43 5.68
CA CYS A 474 15.28 19.16 7.12
C CYS A 474 16.48 19.88 7.77
N GLY A 475 17.45 20.38 7.00
CA GLY A 475 18.75 20.83 7.52
C GLY A 475 19.71 19.66 7.77
N GLU A 476 20.25 19.55 9.00
CA GLU A 476 21.25 18.50 9.32
C GLU A 476 20.62 17.12 9.53
N ILE A 477 19.42 17.05 10.11
CA ILE A 477 18.68 15.83 10.40
C ILE A 477 17.17 16.05 10.32
N CYS A 478 16.44 15.08 9.81
CA CYS A 478 14.98 15.16 9.59
C CYS A 478 14.20 14.94 10.90
N THR A 479 14.21 15.92 11.76
CA THR A 479 13.41 15.98 12.99
C THR A 479 12.38 17.11 12.91
N PHE A 480 11.31 16.98 13.69
CA PHE A 480 10.34 18.06 13.86
C PHE A 480 9.84 18.12 15.32
N GLU A 481 9.43 19.31 15.74
CA GLU A 481 8.79 19.46 17.04
C GLU A 481 7.30 19.17 16.91
N ALA A 482 6.80 18.26 17.74
CA ALA A 482 5.39 17.97 17.86
C ALA A 482 4.96 18.24 19.29
N GLU A 483 3.94 19.07 19.47
CA GLU A 483 3.24 19.21 20.76
C GLU A 483 2.28 18.03 20.91
N TRP A 484 2.53 17.14 21.87
CA TRP A 484 1.73 15.94 22.13
C TRP A 484 1.56 15.63 23.63
#